data_dae8b0cea28d8e009682a87c5e533e3a
#
_entry.id   dae8b0cea28d8e009682a87c5e533e3a
#
_cell.length_a   1.000
_cell.length_b   1.000
_cell.length_c   1.000
_cell.angle_alpha   90.00
_cell.angle_beta   90.00
_cell.angle_gamma   90.00
#
_symmetry.space_group_name_H-M   'P 1'
#
loop_
_entity.id
_entity.type
_entity.pdbx_description
1 polymer ?
#
loop_
_entity_poly.entity_id
_entity_poly.type
_entity_poly.pdbx_seq_one_letter_code
_entity_poly.pdbx_strand_id
1 'polypeptide(L)'
;MKRNDYIMVGLVSASLIALGAAVAATRRRGGALTPVASFKQQVTGVAVTADGRRFVNFPRWTDDEPISVAEVLPDGSLRPYPDERWNSWRNARANELPVGDYFVCVQSIVPDGQGNLWVLDPGAPGNERILEGAPKLVKVDLATNRVTKVILVPGNVALQGTYLNDIRFSPDGRTGYITDSGTRGAIIVVDLESGASFRALDGHPSTQVDKTVAVTIDGQPLRLPDGRQPNFAADGIAISNDGRTLYYQALTGKTLYSIDTGLLRPDVPEEQRAAGVRTVATTHVADGLWMSKAGVLYLTSPTDYSITRLNGSTMERVLTDRRLRWPDTFSEGPDGRIYVTASHIQDTYWFTPGAPASVRTELFSFQPTR
;
A
#
# COMPACT_ATOMS: atom_id res chain seq x y z
N MET A 1 84.02 -33.75 -6.29
CA MET A 1 84.02 -33.26 -4.90
C MET A 1 82.96 -32.15 -4.78
N LYS A 2 81.82 -32.46 -4.17
CA LYS A 2 81.33 -31.94 -2.89
C LYS A 2 81.27 -30.40 -2.91
N ARG A 3 80.16 -29.65 -2.65
CA ARG A 3 79.07 -29.86 -1.68
C ARG A 3 78.02 -28.73 -1.91
N ASN A 4 76.75 -29.09 -1.78
CA ASN A 4 75.74 -28.38 -1.09
C ASN A 4 75.63 -26.83 -1.19
N ASP A 5 74.52 -26.33 -1.67
CA ASP A 5 73.75 -25.36 -0.88
C ASP A 5 72.29 -25.42 -1.32
N TYR A 6 71.49 -26.08 -0.50
CA TYR A 6 70.07 -25.91 -0.37
C TYR A 6 69.76 -24.78 0.63
N ILE A 7 68.60 -24.22 0.49
CA ILE A 7 67.87 -23.39 1.44
C ILE A 7 67.87 -21.90 1.05
N MET A 8 66.82 -21.49 0.42
CA MET A 8 65.87 -20.45 0.87
C MET A 8 64.78 -20.25 -0.17
N VAL A 9 63.75 -21.09 -0.11
CA VAL A 9 62.41 -20.78 -0.67
C VAL A 9 61.41 -21.14 0.41
N GLY A 10 60.82 -20.16 0.99
CA GLY A 10 59.79 -20.42 1.95
C GLY A 10 59.63 -19.31 3.00
N LEU A 11 59.03 -18.19 2.63
CA LEU A 11 58.38 -17.24 3.60
C LEU A 11 57.83 -15.99 2.86
N VAL A 12 57.01 -16.17 1.85
CA VAL A 12 56.18 -15.05 1.30
C VAL A 12 54.78 -15.53 0.89
N SER A 13 54.22 -16.50 1.54
CA SER A 13 52.86 -16.99 1.16
C SER A 13 51.80 -16.88 2.27
N ALA A 14 52.11 -16.23 3.41
CA ALA A 14 51.18 -16.21 4.53
C ALA A 14 50.50 -14.84 4.81
N SER A 15 50.84 -13.78 4.07
CA SER A 15 50.32 -12.43 4.39
C SER A 15 49.25 -11.87 3.45
N LEU A 16 48.85 -12.60 2.40
CA LEU A 16 47.86 -12.14 1.42
C LEU A 16 46.45 -12.72 1.60
N ILE A 17 46.25 -13.67 2.51
CA ILE A 17 44.93 -14.28 2.75
C ILE A 17 44.15 -13.60 3.89
N ALA A 18 44.82 -12.81 4.75
CA ALA A 18 44.17 -12.13 5.87
C ALA A 18 43.50 -10.78 5.51
N LEU A 19 43.83 -10.16 4.38
CA LEU A 19 43.17 -8.89 3.95
C LEU A 19 41.92 -9.09 3.12
N GLY A 20 41.69 -10.28 2.58
CA GLY A 20 40.48 -10.58 1.79
C GLY A 20 39.23 -10.89 2.62
N ALA A 21 39.40 -11.27 3.90
CA ALA A 21 38.26 -11.65 4.76
C ALA A 21 37.68 -10.48 5.56
N ALA A 22 38.36 -9.33 5.65
CA ALA A 22 37.92 -8.17 6.44
C ALA A 22 37.02 -7.19 5.64
N VAL A 23 36.99 -7.27 4.29
CA VAL A 23 36.18 -6.37 3.45
C VAL A 23 34.78 -6.97 3.13
N ALA A 24 34.57 -8.25 3.42
CA ALA A 24 33.26 -8.91 3.19
C ALA A 24 32.29 -8.80 4.37
N ALA A 25 32.67 -8.22 5.51
CA ALA A 25 31.87 -8.25 6.74
C ALA A 25 31.05 -6.99 7.03
N THR A 26 30.97 -6.02 6.11
CA THR A 26 30.17 -4.80 6.32
C THR A 26 29.10 -4.53 5.25
N ARG A 27 28.66 -5.55 4.50
CA ARG A 27 27.32 -5.47 3.89
C ARG A 27 26.32 -5.71 5.02
N ARG A 28 25.81 -4.62 5.62
CA ARG A 28 24.57 -4.66 6.41
C ARG A 28 23.54 -5.43 5.58
N ARG A 29 23.26 -6.67 5.96
CA ARG A 29 22.18 -7.45 5.36
C ARG A 29 20.89 -6.71 5.75
N GLY A 30 20.31 -5.95 4.84
CA GLY A 30 18.90 -5.59 4.93
C GLY A 30 18.11 -6.85 5.24
N GLY A 31 17.07 -6.76 6.07
CA GLY A 31 16.31 -7.93 6.51
C GLY A 31 15.86 -8.75 5.30
N ALA A 32 16.10 -10.07 5.32
CA ALA A 32 15.72 -10.95 4.22
C ALA A 32 14.19 -10.94 4.04
N LEU A 33 13.73 -10.79 2.80
CA LEU A 33 12.33 -10.91 2.45
C LEU A 33 11.87 -12.36 2.62
N THR A 34 10.89 -12.58 3.49
CA THR A 34 10.36 -13.90 3.84
C THR A 34 8.97 -14.09 3.23
N PRO A 35 8.73 -15.16 2.44
CA PRO A 35 7.39 -15.49 1.97
C PRO A 35 6.46 -15.81 3.13
N VAL A 36 5.21 -15.35 3.06
CA VAL A 36 4.15 -15.58 4.07
C VAL A 36 3.00 -16.36 3.46
N ALA A 37 2.49 -15.90 2.32
CA ALA A 37 1.39 -16.55 1.59
C ALA A 37 1.48 -16.24 0.10
N SER A 38 0.72 -16.98 -0.70
CA SER A 38 0.61 -16.78 -2.14
C SER A 38 -0.83 -17.02 -2.56
N PHE A 39 -1.33 -16.20 -3.48
CA PHE A 39 -2.72 -16.15 -3.88
C PHE A 39 -2.87 -16.38 -5.39
N LYS A 40 -4.01 -16.92 -5.81
CA LYS A 40 -4.41 -16.98 -7.21
C LYS A 40 -5.11 -15.69 -7.65
N GLN A 41 -5.57 -14.91 -6.66
CA GLN A 41 -6.25 -13.63 -6.82
C GLN A 41 -5.24 -12.49 -6.78
N GLN A 42 -5.60 -11.35 -7.33
CA GLN A 42 -4.80 -10.14 -7.25
C GLN A 42 -4.97 -9.48 -5.87
N VAL A 43 -3.96 -9.65 -4.99
CA VAL A 43 -3.95 -9.01 -3.69
C VAL A 43 -3.49 -7.55 -3.82
N THR A 44 -4.15 -6.62 -3.10
CA THR A 44 -3.66 -5.25 -2.95
C THR A 44 -3.32 -4.95 -1.49
N GLY A 45 -4.25 -5.12 -0.58
CA GLY A 45 -4.07 -4.75 0.82
C GLY A 45 -3.69 -5.91 1.73
N VAL A 46 -3.03 -5.56 2.83
CA VAL A 46 -2.76 -6.42 3.97
C VAL A 46 -3.02 -5.69 5.28
N ALA A 47 -3.63 -6.38 6.24
CA ALA A 47 -3.78 -5.92 7.60
C ALA A 47 -3.31 -7.01 8.57
N VAL A 48 -2.45 -6.64 9.52
CA VAL A 48 -2.00 -7.52 10.60
C VAL A 48 -2.43 -6.91 11.93
N THR A 49 -3.16 -7.67 12.71
CA THR A 49 -3.72 -7.22 13.99
C THR A 49 -2.74 -7.41 15.14
N ALA A 50 -3.06 -6.83 16.29
CA ALA A 50 -2.22 -6.90 17.48
C ALA A 50 -2.08 -8.35 18.04
N ASP A 51 -3.03 -9.22 17.76
CA ASP A 51 -2.98 -10.65 18.09
C ASP A 51 -2.36 -11.51 16.97
N GLY A 52 -1.89 -10.88 15.89
CA GLY A 52 -1.17 -11.56 14.80
C GLY A 52 -2.05 -12.19 13.73
N ARG A 53 -3.37 -11.96 13.74
CA ARG A 53 -4.24 -12.34 12.62
C ARG A 53 -3.87 -11.55 11.39
N ARG A 54 -3.96 -12.17 10.22
CA ARG A 54 -3.59 -11.55 8.94
C ARG A 54 -4.79 -11.55 8.01
N PHE A 55 -5.08 -10.39 7.45
CA PHE A 55 -6.17 -10.19 6.50
C PHE A 55 -5.60 -9.65 5.20
N VAL A 56 -6.25 -9.99 4.09
CA VAL A 56 -5.92 -9.51 2.75
C VAL A 56 -7.21 -9.15 2.01
N ASN A 57 -7.10 -8.27 1.03
CA ASN A 57 -8.22 -7.99 0.13
C ASN A 57 -7.84 -8.17 -1.34
N PHE A 58 -8.87 -8.48 -2.12
CA PHE A 58 -8.81 -8.75 -3.55
C PHE A 58 -9.86 -7.87 -4.25
N PRO A 59 -9.46 -6.78 -4.92
CA PRO A 59 -10.40 -5.94 -5.64
C PRO A 59 -10.92 -6.66 -6.89
N ARG A 60 -12.19 -6.45 -7.22
CA ARG A 60 -12.80 -6.95 -8.46
C ARG A 60 -12.45 -6.04 -9.64
N TRP A 61 -11.16 -5.97 -9.96
CA TRP A 61 -10.64 -5.14 -11.05
C TRP A 61 -10.66 -5.85 -12.39
N THR A 62 -9.99 -6.99 -12.45
CA THR A 62 -9.74 -7.74 -13.69
C THR A 62 -10.52 -9.04 -13.75
N ASP A 63 -10.97 -9.54 -12.61
CA ASP A 63 -11.78 -10.75 -12.49
C ASP A 63 -12.91 -10.52 -11.47
N ASP A 64 -13.97 -11.30 -11.56
CA ASP A 64 -15.11 -11.26 -10.62
C ASP A 64 -14.79 -12.13 -9.39
N GLU A 65 -13.80 -11.70 -8.63
CA GLU A 65 -13.22 -12.42 -7.51
C GLU A 65 -14.27 -12.94 -6.52
N PRO A 66 -14.21 -14.22 -6.15
CA PRO A 66 -15.19 -14.82 -5.24
C PRO A 66 -15.05 -14.30 -3.81
N ILE A 67 -13.88 -13.83 -3.42
CA ILE A 67 -13.56 -13.32 -2.08
C ILE A 67 -12.97 -11.92 -2.23
N SER A 68 -13.60 -10.91 -1.62
CA SER A 68 -13.07 -9.55 -1.58
C SER A 68 -12.17 -9.30 -0.38
N VAL A 69 -12.50 -9.90 0.77
CA VAL A 69 -11.71 -9.82 2.01
C VAL A 69 -11.60 -11.20 2.61
N ALA A 70 -10.38 -11.60 2.98
CA ALA A 70 -10.12 -12.88 3.60
C ALA A 70 -9.18 -12.76 4.80
N GLU A 71 -9.35 -13.65 5.76
CA GLU A 71 -8.33 -13.97 6.76
C GLU A 71 -7.40 -15.04 6.18
N VAL A 72 -6.09 -14.83 6.27
CA VAL A 72 -5.06 -15.80 5.90
C VAL A 72 -4.77 -16.67 7.10
N LEU A 73 -5.17 -17.94 7.04
CA LEU A 73 -4.99 -18.89 8.12
C LEU A 73 -3.53 -19.38 8.22
N PRO A 74 -3.13 -20.02 9.33
CA PRO A 74 -1.74 -20.47 9.53
C PRO A 74 -1.23 -21.43 8.45
N ASP A 75 -2.11 -22.20 7.82
CA ASP A 75 -1.79 -23.12 6.71
C ASP A 75 -1.75 -22.42 5.34
N GLY A 76 -1.99 -21.09 5.30
CA GLY A 76 -2.04 -20.30 4.08
C GLY A 76 -3.38 -20.33 3.35
N SER A 77 -4.37 -21.09 3.84
CA SER A 77 -5.72 -21.06 3.26
C SER A 77 -6.44 -19.75 3.57
N LEU A 78 -7.46 -19.43 2.76
CA LEU A 78 -8.25 -18.20 2.87
C LEU A 78 -9.62 -18.51 3.46
N ARG A 79 -9.99 -17.73 4.45
CA ARG A 79 -11.34 -17.73 5.03
C ARG A 79 -12.02 -16.40 4.71
N PRO A 80 -13.18 -16.39 4.00
CA PRO A 80 -13.93 -15.16 3.74
C PRO A 80 -14.19 -14.37 5.03
N TYR A 81 -13.91 -13.08 5.03
CA TYR A 81 -14.05 -12.25 6.23
C TYR A 81 -14.90 -11.00 5.95
N PRO A 82 -15.78 -10.55 6.86
CA PRO A 82 -16.13 -11.21 8.13
C PRO A 82 -16.88 -12.53 7.96
N ASP A 83 -17.51 -12.73 6.81
CA ASP A 83 -18.28 -13.93 6.46
C ASP A 83 -18.48 -14.06 4.95
N GLU A 84 -19.10 -15.16 4.52
CA GLU A 84 -19.41 -15.42 3.11
C GLU A 84 -20.47 -14.45 2.55
N ARG A 85 -21.40 -13.98 3.40
CA ARG A 85 -22.46 -13.06 2.99
C ARG A 85 -21.85 -11.75 2.48
N TRP A 86 -20.97 -11.09 3.23
CA TRP A 86 -20.32 -9.83 2.82
C TRP A 86 -19.53 -9.98 1.53
N ASN A 87 -18.99 -11.17 1.26
CA ASN A 87 -18.22 -11.51 0.07
C ASN A 87 -19.05 -11.97 -1.12
N SER A 88 -20.39 -12.12 -0.99
CA SER A 88 -21.23 -12.81 -1.99
C SER A 88 -21.63 -11.99 -3.20
N TRP A 89 -21.48 -10.65 -3.19
CA TRP A 89 -21.73 -9.81 -4.37
C TRP A 89 -20.80 -10.21 -5.52
N ARG A 90 -21.32 -10.10 -6.75
CA ARG A 90 -20.58 -10.41 -7.99
C ARG A 90 -20.91 -9.38 -9.06
N ASN A 91 -19.91 -9.01 -9.87
CA ASN A 91 -20.10 -8.13 -11.02
C ASN A 91 -21.04 -8.75 -12.04
N ALA A 92 -20.92 -10.05 -12.29
CA ALA A 92 -21.81 -10.81 -13.19
C ALA A 92 -23.28 -10.81 -12.75
N ARG A 93 -23.57 -10.48 -11.48
CA ARG A 93 -24.90 -10.45 -10.86
C ARG A 93 -25.15 -9.14 -10.11
N ALA A 94 -24.66 -8.04 -10.66
CA ALA A 94 -24.65 -6.74 -9.99
C ALA A 94 -26.03 -6.22 -9.57
N ASN A 95 -27.10 -6.67 -10.23
CA ASN A 95 -28.48 -6.24 -9.94
C ASN A 95 -29.21 -7.15 -8.93
N GLU A 96 -28.58 -8.24 -8.47
CA GLU A 96 -29.23 -9.19 -7.56
C GLU A 96 -29.15 -8.79 -6.09
N LEU A 97 -28.10 -8.06 -5.71
CA LEU A 97 -27.82 -7.70 -4.32
C LEU A 97 -27.61 -6.19 -4.16
N PRO A 98 -28.12 -5.59 -3.06
CA PRO A 98 -27.96 -4.16 -2.80
C PRO A 98 -26.49 -3.84 -2.51
N VAL A 99 -25.90 -2.95 -3.31
CA VAL A 99 -24.46 -2.63 -3.26
C VAL A 99 -23.99 -2.07 -1.91
N GLY A 100 -24.88 -1.45 -1.13
CA GLY A 100 -24.56 -0.90 0.18
C GLY A 100 -24.28 -1.94 1.28
N ASP A 101 -24.81 -3.17 1.12
CA ASP A 101 -24.83 -4.22 2.13
C ASP A 101 -23.80 -5.34 1.89
N TYR A 102 -22.97 -5.21 0.85
CA TYR A 102 -21.99 -6.21 0.42
C TYR A 102 -20.69 -5.54 -0.05
N PHE A 103 -19.60 -6.29 -0.08
CA PHE A 103 -18.33 -5.84 -0.69
C PHE A 103 -18.45 -5.89 -2.22
N VAL A 104 -18.30 -4.72 -2.84
CA VAL A 104 -18.40 -4.56 -4.31
C VAL A 104 -17.02 -4.63 -4.96
N CYS A 105 -16.08 -3.81 -4.51
CA CYS A 105 -14.71 -3.78 -5.05
C CYS A 105 -13.76 -3.23 -3.98
N VAL A 106 -13.42 -4.05 -3.00
CA VAL A 106 -12.62 -3.62 -1.84
C VAL A 106 -11.20 -3.27 -2.25
N GLN A 107 -10.73 -2.08 -1.90
CA GLN A 107 -9.39 -1.60 -2.22
C GLN A 107 -8.43 -1.68 -1.05
N SER A 108 -8.86 -1.35 0.15
CA SER A 108 -7.98 -1.29 1.32
C SER A 108 -8.64 -1.86 2.57
N ILE A 109 -7.82 -2.44 3.45
CA ILE A 109 -8.21 -2.93 4.77
C ILE A 109 -7.17 -2.46 5.79
N VAL A 110 -7.62 -1.84 6.88
CA VAL A 110 -6.71 -1.26 7.88
C VAL A 110 -7.24 -1.50 9.29
N PRO A 111 -6.42 -2.04 10.22
CA PRO A 111 -6.80 -2.11 11.63
C PRO A 111 -6.68 -0.72 12.27
N ASP A 112 -7.66 -0.34 13.08
CA ASP A 112 -7.67 0.98 13.75
C ASP A 112 -6.86 1.02 15.06
N GLY A 113 -6.27 -0.09 15.46
CA GLY A 113 -5.57 -0.22 16.74
C GLY A 113 -6.51 -0.29 17.97
N GLN A 114 -7.83 -0.20 17.78
CA GLN A 114 -8.86 -0.23 18.83
C GLN A 114 -9.70 -1.53 18.80
N GLY A 115 -9.18 -2.57 18.15
CA GLY A 115 -9.85 -3.87 18.04
C GLY A 115 -10.81 -4.00 16.87
N ASN A 116 -10.72 -3.13 15.87
CA ASN A 116 -11.53 -3.24 14.67
C ASN A 116 -10.67 -3.32 13.40
N LEU A 117 -11.22 -3.96 12.38
CA LEU A 117 -10.76 -3.89 11.00
C LEU A 117 -11.73 -3.01 10.21
N TRP A 118 -11.19 -2.02 9.52
CA TRP A 118 -11.95 -1.21 8.59
C TRP A 118 -11.67 -1.65 7.17
N VAL A 119 -12.72 -1.74 6.37
CA VAL A 119 -12.70 -2.11 4.96
C VAL A 119 -13.14 -0.91 4.15
N LEU A 120 -12.30 -0.45 3.24
CA LEU A 120 -12.59 0.62 2.29
C LEU A 120 -12.99 0.00 0.96
N ASP A 121 -14.21 0.27 0.53
CA ASP A 121 -14.79 -0.18 -0.72
C ASP A 121 -15.13 1.02 -1.60
N PRO A 122 -14.33 1.35 -2.63
CA PRO A 122 -14.64 2.41 -3.59
C PRO A 122 -15.88 2.12 -4.46
N GLY A 123 -16.38 0.88 -4.45
CA GLY A 123 -17.56 0.52 -5.21
C GLY A 123 -17.43 0.63 -6.73
N ALA A 124 -16.21 0.45 -7.26
CA ALA A 124 -15.86 0.63 -8.66
C ALA A 124 -15.35 -0.67 -9.31
N PRO A 125 -16.19 -1.67 -9.54
CA PRO A 125 -15.78 -2.93 -10.16
C PRO A 125 -15.25 -2.68 -11.57
N GLY A 126 -14.20 -3.45 -11.95
CA GLY A 126 -13.50 -3.25 -13.22
C GLY A 126 -12.65 -1.96 -13.27
N ASN A 127 -12.62 -1.19 -12.18
CA ASN A 127 -12.04 0.17 -12.15
C ASN A 127 -12.67 1.07 -13.24
N GLU A 128 -13.95 0.84 -13.54
CA GLU A 128 -14.68 1.55 -14.60
C GLU A 128 -15.52 2.69 -14.00
N ARG A 129 -16.69 2.35 -13.49
CA ARG A 129 -17.61 3.31 -12.89
C ARG A 129 -17.89 3.00 -11.43
N ILE A 130 -18.06 4.01 -10.64
CA ILE A 130 -18.55 3.89 -9.27
C ILE A 130 -20.05 3.58 -9.31
N LEU A 131 -20.47 2.48 -8.69
CA LEU A 131 -21.88 2.16 -8.54
C LEU A 131 -22.51 3.05 -7.46
N GLU A 132 -23.66 3.62 -7.75
CA GLU A 132 -24.36 4.50 -6.80
C GLU A 132 -24.68 3.76 -5.50
N GLY A 133 -24.34 4.37 -4.34
CA GLY A 133 -24.51 3.78 -3.02
C GLY A 133 -23.53 2.66 -2.66
N ALA A 134 -22.55 2.37 -3.53
CA ALA A 134 -21.54 1.34 -3.25
C ALA A 134 -20.33 1.83 -2.45
N PRO A 135 -19.78 3.07 -2.67
CA PRO A 135 -18.63 3.54 -1.91
C PRO A 135 -18.93 3.59 -0.41
N LYS A 136 -18.08 2.92 0.38
CA LYS A 136 -18.31 2.80 1.82
C LYS A 136 -17.07 2.46 2.63
N LEU A 137 -17.15 2.77 3.92
CA LEU A 137 -16.32 2.19 4.97
C LEU A 137 -17.14 1.18 5.77
N VAL A 138 -16.58 0.00 6.00
CA VAL A 138 -17.22 -1.05 6.82
C VAL A 138 -16.34 -1.34 8.01
N LYS A 139 -16.87 -1.16 9.22
CA LYS A 139 -16.20 -1.46 10.48
C LYS A 139 -16.56 -2.86 10.93
N VAL A 140 -15.55 -3.69 11.15
CA VAL A 140 -15.71 -5.06 11.66
C VAL A 140 -15.02 -5.14 13.01
N ASP A 141 -15.77 -5.55 14.04
CA ASP A 141 -15.23 -5.85 15.35
C ASP A 141 -14.46 -7.19 15.31
N LEU A 142 -13.18 -7.15 15.67
CA LEU A 142 -12.26 -8.28 15.56
C LEU A 142 -12.52 -9.39 16.60
N ALA A 143 -13.14 -9.04 17.73
CA ALA A 143 -13.45 -10.02 18.78
C ALA A 143 -14.65 -10.88 18.40
N THR A 144 -15.66 -10.28 17.78
CA THR A 144 -16.91 -10.96 17.39
C THR A 144 -16.95 -11.35 15.91
N ASN A 145 -16.04 -10.81 15.08
CA ASN A 145 -16.05 -10.91 13.62
C ASN A 145 -17.37 -10.43 13.00
N ARG A 146 -17.97 -9.38 13.56
CA ARG A 146 -19.24 -8.82 13.09
C ARG A 146 -19.07 -7.41 12.58
N VAL A 147 -19.76 -7.09 11.49
CA VAL A 147 -19.91 -5.71 11.05
C VAL A 147 -20.70 -4.93 12.10
N THR A 148 -20.13 -3.86 12.60
CA THR A 148 -20.71 -3.00 13.62
C THR A 148 -21.12 -1.63 13.09
N LYS A 149 -20.55 -1.21 11.94
CA LYS A 149 -20.89 0.06 11.31
C LYS A 149 -20.64 0.01 9.80
N VAL A 150 -21.51 0.68 9.04
CA VAL A 150 -21.33 0.98 7.61
C VAL A 150 -21.48 2.48 7.45
N ILE A 151 -20.52 3.12 6.79
CA ILE A 151 -20.54 4.54 6.44
C ILE A 151 -20.53 4.61 4.91
N LEU A 152 -21.63 5.03 4.31
CA LEU A 152 -21.69 5.28 2.87
C LEU A 152 -21.01 6.61 2.54
N VAL A 153 -20.17 6.61 1.52
CA VAL A 153 -19.55 7.84 1.00
C VAL A 153 -20.43 8.38 -0.12
N PRO A 154 -20.96 9.59 0.03
CA PRO A 154 -21.92 10.11 -0.94
C PRO A 154 -21.28 10.48 -2.27
N GLY A 155 -22.08 10.52 -3.35
CA GLY A 155 -21.61 10.77 -4.72
C GLY A 155 -21.01 12.16 -4.97
N ASN A 156 -21.24 13.13 -4.08
CA ASN A 156 -20.56 14.42 -4.13
C ASN A 156 -19.17 14.40 -3.47
N VAL A 157 -18.79 13.27 -2.87
CA VAL A 157 -17.45 13.01 -2.28
C VAL A 157 -16.73 11.95 -3.10
N ALA A 158 -17.35 10.77 -3.32
CA ALA A 158 -16.88 9.75 -4.25
C ALA A 158 -17.40 10.09 -5.67
N LEU A 159 -16.72 11.02 -6.35
CA LEU A 159 -17.11 11.50 -7.68
C LEU A 159 -16.86 10.42 -8.74
N GLN A 160 -17.66 10.38 -9.81
CA GLN A 160 -17.36 9.51 -10.94
C GLN A 160 -15.99 9.81 -11.53
N GLY A 161 -15.22 8.76 -11.80
CA GLY A 161 -13.84 8.86 -12.29
C GLY A 161 -12.79 9.11 -11.20
N THR A 162 -13.20 9.19 -9.92
CA THR A 162 -12.28 9.15 -8.78
C THR A 162 -12.18 7.73 -8.22
N TYR A 163 -11.22 7.49 -7.32
CA TYR A 163 -10.99 6.17 -6.74
C TYR A 163 -10.50 6.30 -5.30
N LEU A 164 -11.34 5.93 -4.34
CA LEU A 164 -10.98 5.87 -2.93
C LEU A 164 -9.94 4.76 -2.74
N ASN A 165 -8.70 5.12 -2.42
CA ASN A 165 -7.58 4.17 -2.50
C ASN A 165 -7.18 3.59 -1.15
N ASP A 166 -6.56 4.37 -0.28
CA ASP A 166 -6.09 3.88 1.02
C ASP A 166 -6.54 4.80 2.16
N ILE A 167 -6.58 4.28 3.37
CA ILE A 167 -7.12 4.99 4.54
C ILE A 167 -6.16 4.92 5.73
N ARG A 168 -6.10 6.03 6.49
CA ARG A 168 -5.48 6.07 7.83
C ARG A 168 -6.44 6.72 8.82
N PHE A 169 -6.31 6.33 10.08
CA PHE A 169 -7.19 6.79 11.16
C PHE A 169 -6.43 7.70 12.13
N SER A 170 -7.12 8.72 12.65
CA SER A 170 -6.62 9.46 13.79
C SER A 170 -6.50 8.52 15.01
N PRO A 171 -5.50 8.72 15.90
CA PRO A 171 -5.29 7.83 17.05
C PRO A 171 -6.48 7.76 18.01
N ASP A 172 -7.32 8.79 18.04
CA ASP A 172 -8.56 8.82 18.84
C ASP A 172 -9.72 8.05 18.18
N GLY A 173 -9.53 7.52 16.97
CA GLY A 173 -10.52 6.76 16.22
C GLY A 173 -11.73 7.54 15.73
N ARG A 174 -11.63 8.89 15.65
CA ARG A 174 -12.75 9.75 15.25
C ARG A 174 -12.73 10.13 13.77
N THR A 175 -11.55 10.18 13.17
CA THR A 175 -11.39 10.66 11.79
C THR A 175 -10.68 9.64 10.94
N GLY A 176 -11.23 9.40 9.74
CA GLY A 176 -10.57 8.67 8.65
C GLY A 176 -10.08 9.63 7.59
N TYR A 177 -8.85 9.42 7.09
CA TYR A 177 -8.26 10.15 5.97
C TYR A 177 -8.02 9.17 4.83
N ILE A 178 -8.60 9.45 3.66
CA ILE A 178 -8.57 8.57 2.49
C ILE A 178 -7.93 9.32 1.33
N THR A 179 -7.01 8.70 0.62
CA THR A 179 -6.50 9.21 -0.65
C THR A 179 -7.46 8.87 -1.79
N ASP A 180 -7.58 9.79 -2.74
CA ASP A 180 -8.31 9.59 -3.98
C ASP A 180 -7.30 9.57 -5.14
N SER A 181 -7.06 8.37 -5.69
CA SER A 181 -6.06 8.15 -6.74
C SER A 181 -6.61 8.25 -8.16
N GLY A 182 -7.88 8.61 -8.32
CA GLY A 182 -8.55 8.73 -9.61
C GLY A 182 -8.18 9.99 -10.39
N THR A 183 -9.05 10.40 -11.32
CA THR A 183 -8.79 11.49 -12.26
C THR A 183 -8.71 12.86 -11.63
N ARG A 184 -9.26 13.02 -10.43
CA ARG A 184 -9.20 14.23 -9.61
C ARG A 184 -8.83 13.88 -8.18
N GLY A 185 -7.54 13.90 -7.90
CA GLY A 185 -7.00 13.56 -6.60
C GLY A 185 -7.45 14.52 -5.50
N ALA A 186 -7.60 13.96 -4.29
CA ALA A 186 -7.98 14.67 -3.08
C ALA A 186 -7.56 13.88 -1.85
N ILE A 187 -7.71 14.48 -0.67
CA ILE A 187 -7.79 13.79 0.61
C ILE A 187 -9.26 13.82 1.06
N ILE A 188 -9.88 12.65 1.16
CA ILE A 188 -11.24 12.55 1.70
C ILE A 188 -11.14 12.44 3.20
N VAL A 189 -11.85 13.30 3.90
CA VAL A 189 -11.91 13.29 5.37
C VAL A 189 -13.29 12.80 5.78
N VAL A 190 -13.31 11.81 6.67
CA VAL A 190 -14.54 11.17 7.15
C VAL A 190 -14.60 11.27 8.67
N ASP A 191 -15.66 11.85 9.19
CA ASP A 191 -16.03 11.71 10.59
C ASP A 191 -16.61 10.31 10.83
N LEU A 192 -15.92 9.51 11.60
CA LEU A 192 -16.25 8.09 11.80
C LEU A 192 -17.44 7.88 12.73
N GLU A 193 -17.87 8.92 13.46
CA GLU A 193 -19.06 8.86 14.32
C GLU A 193 -20.32 9.18 13.52
N SER A 194 -20.37 10.32 12.86
CA SER A 194 -21.53 10.80 12.10
C SER A 194 -21.60 10.22 10.67
N GLY A 195 -20.48 9.83 10.10
CA GLY A 195 -20.36 9.45 8.69
C GLY A 195 -20.25 10.65 7.73
N ALA A 196 -20.23 11.87 8.23
CA ALA A 196 -20.03 13.06 7.41
C ALA A 196 -18.66 13.04 6.75
N SER A 197 -18.59 13.40 5.47
CA SER A 197 -17.34 13.36 4.72
C SER A 197 -17.24 14.55 3.76
N PHE A 198 -16.01 14.93 3.43
CA PHE A 198 -15.74 15.99 2.46
C PHE A 198 -14.40 15.78 1.77
N ARG A 199 -14.18 16.48 0.65
CA ARG A 199 -12.94 16.49 -0.12
C ARG A 199 -12.09 17.68 0.31
N ALA A 200 -10.92 17.42 0.88
CA ALA A 200 -9.87 18.38 1.16
C ALA A 200 -8.79 18.31 0.09
N LEU A 201 -8.11 19.41 -0.21
CA LEU A 201 -7.08 19.50 -1.25
C LEU A 201 -7.59 18.94 -2.61
N ASP A 202 -8.87 19.16 -2.90
CA ASP A 202 -9.55 18.65 -4.08
C ASP A 202 -9.02 19.33 -5.35
N GLY A 203 -8.29 18.57 -6.17
CA GLY A 203 -7.60 19.11 -7.35
C GLY A 203 -6.35 19.95 -7.05
N HIS A 204 -5.89 19.99 -5.78
CA HIS A 204 -4.66 20.70 -5.41
C HIS A 204 -3.43 20.04 -6.07
N PRO A 205 -2.40 20.80 -6.51
CA PRO A 205 -1.22 20.23 -7.17
C PRO A 205 -0.56 19.07 -6.42
N SER A 206 -0.56 19.08 -5.08
CA SER A 206 0.04 18.02 -4.27
C SER A 206 -0.73 16.69 -4.30
N THR A 207 -2.01 16.70 -4.67
CA THR A 207 -2.84 15.51 -4.79
C THR A 207 -2.96 15.02 -6.23
N GLN A 208 -2.46 15.79 -7.21
CA GLN A 208 -2.55 15.45 -8.62
C GLN A 208 -1.33 14.69 -9.12
N VAL A 209 -1.47 14.07 -10.30
CA VAL A 209 -0.37 13.44 -11.02
C VAL A 209 0.67 14.49 -11.44
N ASP A 210 1.93 14.12 -11.34
CA ASP A 210 3.02 14.87 -11.99
C ASP A 210 3.17 14.37 -13.43
N LYS A 211 2.70 15.16 -14.39
CA LYS A 211 2.72 14.82 -15.82
C LYS A 211 4.12 14.64 -16.40
N THR A 212 5.16 15.06 -15.68
CA THR A 212 6.57 14.88 -16.08
C THR A 212 7.11 13.51 -15.66
N VAL A 213 6.39 12.77 -14.80
CA VAL A 213 6.77 11.46 -14.29
C VAL A 213 6.10 10.36 -15.10
N ALA A 214 6.89 9.45 -15.63
CA ALA A 214 6.41 8.19 -16.19
C ALA A 214 6.66 7.06 -15.17
N VAL A 215 5.63 6.27 -14.91
CA VAL A 215 5.80 5.00 -14.17
C VAL A 215 6.53 4.03 -15.10
N THR A 216 7.71 3.57 -14.67
CA THR A 216 8.58 2.71 -15.48
C THR A 216 8.80 1.40 -14.75
N ILE A 217 8.51 0.28 -15.40
CA ILE A 217 8.70 -1.08 -14.87
C ILE A 217 9.61 -1.84 -15.82
N ASP A 218 10.61 -2.54 -15.28
CA ASP A 218 11.62 -3.28 -16.08
C ASP A 218 12.27 -2.42 -17.18
N GLY A 219 12.45 -1.12 -16.90
CA GLY A 219 13.04 -0.16 -17.83
C GLY A 219 12.10 0.33 -18.93
N GLN A 220 10.83 -0.09 -18.93
CA GLN A 220 9.83 0.33 -19.93
C GLN A 220 8.73 1.20 -19.29
N PRO A 221 8.32 2.30 -19.91
CA PRO A 221 7.18 3.08 -19.46
C PRO A 221 5.90 2.25 -19.49
N LEU A 222 5.18 2.25 -18.37
CA LEU A 222 3.89 1.58 -18.26
C LEU A 222 2.87 2.23 -19.18
N ARG A 223 2.10 1.43 -19.91
CA ARG A 223 1.10 1.89 -20.89
C ARG A 223 -0.18 1.11 -20.73
N LEU A 224 -1.30 1.84 -20.80
CA LEU A 224 -2.63 1.23 -20.96
C LEU A 224 -2.75 0.61 -22.38
N PRO A 225 -3.75 -0.27 -22.63
CA PRO A 225 -3.96 -0.90 -23.94
C PRO A 225 -4.14 0.11 -25.09
N ASP A 226 -4.62 1.31 -24.82
CA ASP A 226 -4.79 2.39 -25.77
C ASP A 226 -3.52 3.25 -25.96
N GLY A 227 -2.40 2.88 -25.33
CA GLY A 227 -1.10 3.55 -25.41
C GLY A 227 -0.94 4.73 -24.46
N ARG A 228 -1.99 5.18 -23.75
CA ARG A 228 -1.88 6.25 -22.77
C ARG A 228 -1.05 5.84 -21.56
N GLN A 229 -0.43 6.81 -20.89
CA GLN A 229 0.14 6.60 -19.57
C GLN A 229 -0.97 6.43 -18.53
N PRO A 230 -0.84 5.48 -17.59
CA PRO A 230 -1.71 5.47 -16.43
C PRO A 230 -1.43 6.70 -15.56
N ASN A 231 -2.49 7.27 -15.02
CA ASN A 231 -2.44 8.43 -14.14
C ASN A 231 -3.06 8.06 -12.80
N PHE A 232 -2.21 7.91 -11.78
CA PHE A 232 -2.63 7.63 -10.42
C PHE A 232 -2.32 8.88 -9.57
N ALA A 233 -3.36 9.57 -9.14
CA ALA A 233 -3.28 10.77 -8.31
C ALA A 233 -2.87 10.43 -6.87
N ALA A 234 -3.35 11.14 -5.85
CA ALA A 234 -3.03 10.88 -4.45
C ALA A 234 -3.35 9.43 -4.07
N ASP A 235 -2.31 8.65 -3.75
CA ASP A 235 -2.35 7.21 -3.63
C ASP A 235 -1.85 6.77 -2.25
N GLY A 236 -0.53 6.66 -2.08
CA GLY A 236 0.07 6.29 -0.82
C GLY A 236 -0.22 7.30 0.30
N ILE A 237 -0.53 6.80 1.49
CA ILE A 237 -0.88 7.60 2.66
C ILE A 237 -0.32 6.99 3.95
N ALA A 238 0.19 7.84 4.83
CA ALA A 238 0.60 7.48 6.18
C ALA A 238 0.27 8.60 7.16
N ILE A 239 0.09 8.27 8.43
CA ILE A 239 -0.12 9.25 9.50
C ILE A 239 0.96 9.08 10.56
N SER A 240 1.44 10.18 11.14
CA SER A 240 2.37 10.13 12.27
C SER A 240 1.73 9.46 13.48
N ASN A 241 2.55 8.84 14.34
CA ASN A 241 2.04 8.09 15.50
C ASN A 241 1.29 8.97 16.51
N ASP A 242 1.56 10.27 16.53
CA ASP A 242 0.80 11.25 17.33
C ASP A 242 -0.45 11.78 16.62
N GLY A 243 -0.69 11.34 15.38
CA GLY A 243 -1.84 11.71 14.57
C GLY A 243 -1.83 13.14 14.01
N ARG A 244 -0.75 13.91 14.20
CA ARG A 244 -0.71 15.34 13.84
C ARG A 244 -0.33 15.60 12.40
N THR A 245 0.38 14.68 11.78
CA THR A 245 0.90 14.87 10.41
C THR A 245 0.41 13.74 9.51
N LEU A 246 -0.29 14.12 8.45
CA LEU A 246 -0.64 13.24 7.36
C LEU A 246 0.41 13.36 6.26
N TYR A 247 0.97 12.23 5.81
CA TYR A 247 1.88 12.11 4.68
C TYR A 247 1.14 11.47 3.52
N TYR A 248 1.35 11.97 2.31
CA TYR A 248 0.72 11.43 1.12
C TYR A 248 1.56 11.71 -0.13
N GLN A 249 1.36 10.91 -1.16
CA GLN A 249 2.02 11.06 -2.44
C GLN A 249 1.12 10.56 -3.57
N ALA A 250 1.15 11.22 -4.73
CA ALA A 250 0.61 10.65 -5.96
C ALA A 250 1.52 9.49 -6.42
N LEU A 251 0.96 8.33 -6.81
CA LEU A 251 1.75 7.24 -7.36
C LEU A 251 2.47 7.70 -8.64
N THR A 252 1.75 8.40 -9.53
CA THR A 252 2.37 9.06 -10.68
C THR A 252 2.98 10.40 -10.23
N GLY A 253 4.02 10.30 -9.40
CA GLY A 253 4.73 11.42 -8.80
C GLY A 253 6.00 10.98 -8.10
N LYS A 254 6.84 11.95 -7.71
CA LYS A 254 8.10 11.72 -6.98
C LYS A 254 8.27 12.71 -5.83
N THR A 255 7.17 13.26 -5.33
CA THR A 255 7.21 14.21 -4.23
C THR A 255 6.33 13.74 -3.10
N LEU A 256 6.94 13.53 -1.95
CA LEU A 256 6.24 13.26 -0.71
C LEU A 256 5.79 14.59 -0.10
N TYR A 257 4.50 14.68 0.18
CA TYR A 257 3.89 15.83 0.85
C TYR A 257 3.44 15.48 2.26
N SER A 258 3.26 16.52 3.06
CA SER A 258 2.60 16.42 4.36
C SER A 258 1.69 17.61 4.62
N ILE A 259 0.73 17.40 5.52
CA ILE A 259 -0.16 18.43 6.05
C ILE A 259 -0.46 18.15 7.52
N ASP A 260 -0.63 19.21 8.32
CA ASP A 260 -1.14 19.11 9.68
C ASP A 260 -2.61 18.67 9.65
N THR A 261 -2.94 17.59 10.37
CA THR A 261 -4.31 17.06 10.42
C THR A 261 -5.33 18.02 11.02
N GLY A 262 -4.87 18.97 11.85
CA GLY A 262 -5.69 20.06 12.36
C GLY A 262 -6.22 20.98 11.27
N LEU A 263 -5.61 21.02 10.09
CA LEU A 263 -6.10 21.73 8.91
C LEU A 263 -7.13 20.93 8.10
N LEU A 264 -7.24 19.63 8.33
CA LEU A 264 -8.17 18.74 7.62
C LEU A 264 -9.52 18.64 8.36
N ARG A 265 -10.08 19.77 8.73
CA ARG A 265 -11.38 19.89 9.39
C ARG A 265 -12.37 20.66 8.51
N PRO A 266 -13.68 20.40 8.60
CA PRO A 266 -14.67 21.01 7.73
C PRO A 266 -14.76 22.55 7.87
N ASP A 267 -14.43 23.08 9.05
CA ASP A 267 -14.45 24.51 9.36
C ASP A 267 -13.20 25.29 8.88
N VAL A 268 -12.16 24.60 8.37
CA VAL A 268 -10.95 25.24 7.84
C VAL A 268 -11.14 25.59 6.36
N PRO A 269 -10.88 26.85 5.93
CA PRO A 269 -10.94 27.23 4.53
C PRO A 269 -9.90 26.49 3.66
N GLU A 270 -10.24 26.23 2.38
CA GLU A 270 -9.36 25.50 1.47
C GLU A 270 -8.02 26.23 1.23
N GLU A 271 -8.00 27.56 1.22
CA GLU A 271 -6.77 28.35 1.10
C GLU A 271 -5.81 28.10 2.26
N GLN A 272 -6.32 27.89 3.47
CA GLN A 272 -5.51 27.56 4.64
C GLN A 272 -4.96 26.13 4.55
N ARG A 273 -5.77 25.19 4.06
CA ARG A 273 -5.31 23.81 3.77
C ARG A 273 -4.18 23.82 2.75
N ALA A 274 -4.40 24.50 1.61
CA ALA A 274 -3.41 24.65 0.56
C ALA A 274 -2.10 25.27 1.06
N ALA A 275 -2.18 26.35 1.85
CA ALA A 275 -1.03 27.00 2.48
C ALA A 275 -0.33 26.10 3.51
N GLY A 276 -1.05 25.13 4.08
CA GLY A 276 -0.54 24.16 5.06
C GLY A 276 0.24 22.99 4.44
N VAL A 277 0.14 22.78 3.15
CA VAL A 277 0.88 21.69 2.46
C VAL A 277 2.38 21.96 2.51
N ARG A 278 3.15 20.94 2.84
CA ARG A 278 4.62 20.97 2.88
C ARG A 278 5.21 19.87 2.00
N THR A 279 6.23 20.22 1.22
CA THR A 279 7.10 19.24 0.58
C THR A 279 8.04 18.66 1.63
N VAL A 280 8.04 17.33 1.78
CA VAL A 280 8.87 16.60 2.75
C VAL A 280 10.17 16.16 2.11
N ALA A 281 10.07 15.49 0.96
CA ALA A 281 11.22 14.93 0.25
C ALA A 281 10.93 14.74 -1.23
N THR A 282 11.97 14.71 -2.05
CA THR A 282 11.93 14.08 -3.37
C THR A 282 12.13 12.59 -3.18
N THR A 283 11.22 11.80 -3.75
CA THR A 283 11.15 10.35 -3.62
C THR A 283 11.29 9.67 -4.99
N HIS A 284 10.77 8.49 -5.10
CA HIS A 284 10.54 7.71 -6.32
C HIS A 284 9.04 7.53 -6.55
N VAL A 285 8.64 6.89 -7.63
CA VAL A 285 7.28 6.36 -7.80
C VAL A 285 7.01 5.40 -6.64
N ALA A 286 6.01 5.70 -5.83
CA ALA A 286 5.66 4.91 -4.65
C ALA A 286 4.16 4.66 -4.64
N ASP A 287 3.78 3.44 -4.27
CA ASP A 287 2.41 3.02 -4.04
C ASP A 287 2.09 3.12 -2.54
N GLY A 288 2.51 2.14 -1.75
CA GLY A 288 2.25 2.10 -0.31
C GLY A 288 3.17 3.00 0.52
N LEU A 289 2.57 3.67 1.50
CA LEU A 289 3.25 4.41 2.56
C LEU A 289 2.87 3.83 3.93
N TRP A 290 3.83 3.71 4.82
CA TRP A 290 3.61 3.19 6.17
C TRP A 290 4.45 3.90 7.22
N MET A 291 3.81 4.44 8.25
CA MET A 291 4.47 4.89 9.46
C MET A 291 4.55 3.73 10.45
N SER A 292 5.76 3.26 10.73
CA SER A 292 5.96 2.18 11.71
C SER A 292 5.72 2.67 13.14
N LYS A 293 5.50 1.73 14.06
CA LYS A 293 5.40 2.03 15.51
C LYS A 293 6.67 2.72 16.05
N ALA A 294 7.81 2.49 15.40
CA ALA A 294 9.08 3.15 15.72
C ALA A 294 9.19 4.59 15.15
N GLY A 295 8.18 5.09 14.44
CA GLY A 295 8.19 6.44 13.85
C GLY A 295 9.02 6.54 12.57
N VAL A 296 9.24 5.43 11.86
CA VAL A 296 9.95 5.41 10.57
C VAL A 296 8.92 5.32 9.45
N LEU A 297 9.01 6.23 8.50
CA LEU A 297 8.16 6.22 7.30
C LEU A 297 8.80 5.37 6.20
N TYR A 298 8.10 4.31 5.79
CA TYR A 298 8.47 3.41 4.70
C TYR A 298 7.66 3.71 3.45
N LEU A 299 8.28 3.51 2.27
CA LEU A 299 7.66 3.62 0.96
C LEU A 299 7.98 2.38 0.13
N THR A 300 7.01 1.90 -0.62
CA THR A 300 7.23 0.88 -1.65
C THR A 300 7.74 1.51 -2.94
N SER A 301 8.49 0.77 -3.75
CA SER A 301 8.92 1.20 -5.08
C SER A 301 8.63 0.12 -6.12
N PRO A 302 7.54 0.26 -6.88
CA PRO A 302 7.24 -0.64 -7.99
C PRO A 302 8.32 -0.63 -9.09
N THR A 303 8.95 0.52 -9.30
CA THR A 303 9.92 0.73 -10.40
C THR A 303 11.16 -0.14 -10.28
N ASP A 304 11.68 -0.37 -9.08
CA ASP A 304 12.92 -1.08 -8.85
C ASP A 304 12.78 -2.21 -7.81
N TYR A 305 11.54 -2.62 -7.53
CA TYR A 305 11.24 -3.74 -6.61
C TYR A 305 11.86 -3.59 -5.25
N SER A 306 11.76 -2.40 -4.68
CA SER A 306 12.43 -2.08 -3.42
C SER A 306 11.48 -1.50 -2.38
N ILE A 307 11.97 -1.51 -1.15
CA ILE A 307 11.40 -0.78 -0.02
C ILE A 307 12.44 0.23 0.43
N THR A 308 12.00 1.45 0.61
CA THR A 308 12.81 2.56 1.13
C THR A 308 12.23 3.09 2.42
N ARG A 309 13.02 3.88 3.15
CA ARG A 309 12.57 4.65 4.30
C ARG A 309 13.03 6.09 4.21
N LEU A 310 12.25 6.98 4.79
CA LEU A 310 12.64 8.38 4.93
C LEU A 310 13.68 8.53 6.04
N ASN A 311 14.81 9.18 5.71
CA ASN A 311 15.84 9.55 6.66
C ASN A 311 16.14 11.04 6.49
N GLY A 312 15.63 11.88 7.41
CA GLY A 312 15.62 13.33 7.23
C GLY A 312 14.77 13.72 6.01
N SER A 313 15.41 14.30 4.98
CA SER A 313 14.77 14.65 3.70
C SER A 313 15.19 13.74 2.53
N THR A 314 15.87 12.63 2.81
CA THR A 314 16.39 11.71 1.80
C THR A 314 15.79 10.32 1.95
N MET A 315 15.75 9.58 0.83
CA MET A 315 15.29 8.20 0.83
C MET A 315 16.47 7.24 0.99
N GLU A 316 16.38 6.37 1.98
CA GLU A 316 17.35 5.30 2.22
C GLU A 316 16.75 3.95 1.81
N ARG A 317 17.50 3.15 1.06
CA ARG A 317 17.06 1.82 0.64
C ARG A 317 17.15 0.84 1.80
N VAL A 318 16.04 0.17 2.08
CA VAL A 318 15.93 -0.88 3.11
C VAL A 318 16.26 -2.24 2.51
N LEU A 319 15.60 -2.59 1.40
CA LEU A 319 15.85 -3.82 0.67
C LEU A 319 15.43 -3.69 -0.80
N THR A 320 15.98 -4.57 -1.63
CA THR A 320 15.54 -4.78 -3.02
C THR A 320 15.42 -6.28 -3.25
N ASP A 321 14.29 -6.72 -3.83
CA ASP A 321 14.07 -8.11 -4.18
C ASP A 321 13.12 -8.18 -5.38
N ARG A 322 13.51 -8.87 -6.44
CA ARG A 322 12.70 -8.97 -7.67
C ARG A 322 11.37 -9.69 -7.47
N ARG A 323 11.16 -10.37 -6.35
CA ARG A 323 9.86 -10.94 -5.96
C ARG A 323 8.86 -9.88 -5.52
N LEU A 324 9.31 -8.67 -5.17
CA LEU A 324 8.44 -7.52 -4.90
C LEU A 324 7.93 -6.90 -6.20
N ARG A 325 7.22 -7.68 -7.00
CA ARG A 325 6.60 -7.16 -8.23
C ARG A 325 5.36 -6.34 -7.87
N TRP A 326 5.46 -5.05 -8.05
CA TRP A 326 4.52 -4.05 -7.58
C TRP A 326 4.25 -4.20 -6.08
N PRO A 327 5.25 -3.88 -5.23
CA PRO A 327 4.99 -3.82 -3.79
C PRO A 327 3.99 -2.70 -3.53
N ASP A 328 2.90 -3.05 -2.85
CA ASP A 328 1.71 -2.22 -2.70
C ASP A 328 1.56 -1.80 -1.22
N THR A 329 0.82 -2.50 -0.43
CA THR A 329 0.41 -2.13 0.91
C THR A 329 1.30 -2.74 1.99
N PHE A 330 1.51 -1.98 3.06
CA PHE A 330 2.20 -2.43 4.27
C PHE A 330 1.27 -2.67 5.46
N SER A 331 1.70 -3.54 6.36
CA SER A 331 1.17 -3.64 7.73
C SER A 331 2.24 -4.12 8.69
N GLU A 332 2.23 -3.65 9.95
CA GLU A 332 3.21 -4.04 10.96
C GLU A 332 2.60 -5.00 11.97
N GLY A 333 3.21 -6.18 12.11
CA GLY A 333 2.78 -7.20 13.07
C GLY A 333 3.18 -6.92 14.53
N PRO A 334 2.67 -7.73 15.47
CA PRO A 334 3.03 -7.61 16.88
C PRO A 334 4.50 -7.96 17.17
N ASP A 335 5.13 -8.73 16.30
CA ASP A 335 6.55 -9.13 16.36
C ASP A 335 7.49 -8.07 15.76
N GLY A 336 6.98 -6.92 15.32
CA GLY A 336 7.72 -5.84 14.69
C GLY A 336 8.15 -6.13 13.25
N ARG A 337 7.68 -7.23 12.65
CA ARG A 337 7.87 -7.48 11.22
C ARG A 337 6.93 -6.60 10.41
N ILE A 338 7.41 -6.10 9.30
CA ILE A 338 6.58 -5.39 8.32
C ILE A 338 6.20 -6.40 7.23
N TYR A 339 4.90 -6.50 6.98
CA TYR A 339 4.29 -7.28 5.92
C TYR A 339 4.07 -6.39 4.71
N VAL A 340 4.23 -6.94 3.52
CA VAL A 340 4.06 -6.21 2.26
C VAL A 340 3.47 -7.14 1.20
N THR A 341 2.48 -6.65 0.47
CA THR A 341 1.90 -7.33 -0.69
C THR A 341 2.76 -7.09 -1.94
N ALA A 342 2.83 -8.08 -2.81
CA ALA A 342 3.33 -7.96 -4.17
C ALA A 342 2.14 -8.22 -5.11
N SER A 343 1.54 -7.15 -5.61
CA SER A 343 0.22 -7.19 -6.26
C SER A 343 0.29 -7.42 -7.77
N HIS A 344 1.49 -7.39 -8.38
CA HIS A 344 1.72 -7.71 -9.80
C HIS A 344 0.82 -6.92 -10.77
N ILE A 345 0.43 -5.69 -10.45
CA ILE A 345 -0.49 -4.88 -11.26
C ILE A 345 0.00 -4.75 -12.71
N GLN A 346 1.31 -4.55 -12.91
CA GLN A 346 1.92 -4.42 -14.23
C GLN A 346 1.83 -5.69 -15.08
N ASP A 347 1.62 -6.86 -14.46
CA ASP A 347 1.53 -8.15 -15.14
C ASP A 347 0.10 -8.52 -15.56
N THR A 348 -0.89 -7.67 -15.23
CA THR A 348 -2.29 -7.86 -15.64
C THR A 348 -2.52 -7.42 -17.09
N TYR A 349 -3.64 -7.81 -17.67
CA TYR A 349 -4.00 -7.44 -19.05
C TYR A 349 -4.18 -5.91 -19.22
N TRP A 350 -4.31 -5.15 -18.15
CA TRP A 350 -4.34 -3.68 -18.22
C TRP A 350 -3.04 -3.08 -18.79
N PHE A 351 -1.91 -3.77 -18.57
CA PHE A 351 -0.58 -3.27 -18.99
C PHE A 351 0.18 -4.26 -19.86
N THR A 352 -0.16 -5.54 -19.79
CA THR A 352 0.51 -6.61 -20.55
C THR A 352 -0.51 -7.28 -21.48
N PRO A 353 -0.53 -6.94 -22.78
CA PRO A 353 -1.45 -7.56 -23.73
C PRO A 353 -1.32 -9.08 -23.74
N GLY A 354 -2.45 -9.78 -23.65
CA GLY A 354 -2.51 -11.24 -23.61
C GLY A 354 -2.23 -11.88 -22.24
N ALA A 355 -1.97 -11.08 -21.21
CA ALA A 355 -1.89 -11.59 -19.84
C ALA A 355 -3.26 -12.11 -19.38
N PRO A 356 -3.29 -13.07 -18.42
CA PRO A 356 -4.55 -13.54 -17.84
C PRO A 356 -5.21 -12.42 -17.03
N ALA A 357 -6.53 -12.54 -16.83
CA ALA A 357 -7.30 -11.59 -16.01
C ALA A 357 -6.79 -11.56 -14.54
N SER A 358 -6.39 -12.71 -14.03
CA SER A 358 -5.80 -12.85 -12.70
C SER A 358 -4.37 -13.37 -12.78
N VAL A 359 -3.49 -12.83 -11.96
CA VAL A 359 -2.09 -13.23 -11.83
C VAL A 359 -1.84 -13.73 -10.41
N ARG A 360 -0.85 -14.62 -10.28
CA ARG A 360 -0.42 -15.06 -8.95
C ARG A 360 0.26 -13.92 -8.23
N THR A 361 -0.15 -13.69 -6.98
CA THR A 361 0.36 -12.61 -6.13
C THR A 361 0.84 -13.16 -4.79
N GLU A 362 1.60 -12.38 -4.04
CA GLU A 362 2.23 -12.85 -2.81
C GLU A 362 2.10 -11.83 -1.67
N LEU A 363 2.16 -12.39 -0.46
CA LEU A 363 2.40 -11.67 0.78
C LEU A 363 3.79 -12.03 1.30
N PHE A 364 4.60 -11.02 1.55
CA PHE A 364 5.91 -11.16 2.16
C PHE A 364 5.97 -10.46 3.51
N SER A 365 7.04 -10.73 4.25
CA SER A 365 7.40 -9.96 5.44
C SER A 365 8.91 -9.78 5.54
N PHE A 366 9.36 -8.72 6.20
CA PHE A 366 10.76 -8.49 6.51
C PHE A 366 10.91 -7.92 7.92
N GLN A 367 12.08 -8.10 8.52
CA GLN A 367 12.42 -7.46 9.78
C GLN A 367 13.12 -6.14 9.47
N PRO A 368 12.58 -4.98 9.90
CA PRO A 368 13.26 -3.71 9.76
C PRO A 368 14.63 -3.76 10.44
N THR A 369 15.68 -3.30 9.75
CA THR A 369 16.98 -3.04 10.40
C THR A 369 16.86 -1.75 11.18
N ARG A 370 17.33 -1.76 12.43
CA ARG A 370 17.40 -0.59 13.32
C ARG A 370 18.31 0.49 12.75
#